data_29ae89d6e67f7f815e03c22dbbf5d42c
#
_entry.id   29ae89d6e67f7f815e03c22dbbf5d42c
#
_cell.length_a   1.000
_cell.length_b   1.000
_cell.length_c   1.000
_cell.angle_alpha   90.00
_cell.angle_beta   90.00
_cell.angle_gamma   90.00
#
_symmetry.space_group_name_H-M   'P 1'
#
loop_
_entity.id
_entity.type
_entity.pdbx_description
1 polymer ?
#
loop_
_entity_poly.entity_id
_entity_poly.type
_entity_poly.pdbx_seq_one_letter_code
_entity_poly.pdbx_strand_id
1 'polypeptide(L)'
;LVNGVRGINGYTGTYKGKEVSIMGSGMGMPSIGIYSYELFHFYDVENIIRIGSCGSFKEDVHLRDIIIVQGACTDSNYAHQYELPGTYSAISDYSLLEKAVEKAKEKNLTYHVGNVLSSDLFYHADNKADKWIKMGCLATEMESYALFANAAYAGKKALTLLTVSDSLVTNEETTAEEREKTFTAMMEVALEIA
;
A
#
# COMPACT_ATOMS: atom_id res chain seq x y z
N LEU A 1 0.09 22.28 7.65
CA LEU A 1 1.12 21.37 8.19
C LEU A 1 0.75 21.02 9.64
N VAL A 2 0.57 19.74 9.92
CA VAL A 2 0.23 19.23 11.27
C VAL A 2 1.37 18.38 11.87
N ASN A 3 2.28 17.89 11.03
CA ASN A 3 3.51 17.20 11.45
C ASN A 3 4.68 17.58 10.55
N GLY A 4 5.87 17.70 11.11
CA GLY A 4 7.13 17.93 10.40
C GLY A 4 8.32 17.21 11.05
N VAL A 5 8.02 16.35 12.04
CA VAL A 5 9.04 15.61 12.77
C VAL A 5 9.74 14.62 11.85
N ARG A 6 11.07 14.54 11.92
CA ARG A 6 11.92 13.66 11.10
C ARG A 6 11.75 13.81 9.58
N GLY A 7 11.24 14.96 9.12
CA GLY A 7 10.94 15.17 7.69
C GLY A 7 9.71 14.44 7.18
N ILE A 8 8.97 13.76 8.04
CA ILE A 8 7.69 13.13 7.70
C ILE A 8 6.60 14.19 7.81
N ASN A 9 6.36 14.88 6.71
CA ASN A 9 5.37 15.95 6.67
C ASN A 9 3.95 15.38 6.66
N GLY A 10 3.08 15.98 7.48
CA GLY A 10 1.65 15.71 7.53
C GLY A 10 0.85 16.99 7.34
N TYR A 11 -0.21 16.92 6.57
CA TYR A 11 -1.10 18.03 6.26
C TYR A 11 -2.56 17.60 6.44
N THR A 12 -3.37 18.47 7.03
CA THR A 12 -4.83 18.35 7.03
C THR A 12 -5.42 19.43 6.15
N GLY A 13 -6.40 19.06 5.35
CA GLY A 13 -7.10 19.94 4.43
C GLY A 13 -8.45 19.40 4.04
N THR A 14 -9.04 19.94 2.99
CA THR A 14 -10.35 19.49 2.49
C THR A 14 -10.25 19.06 1.04
N TYR A 15 -10.88 17.94 0.71
CA TYR A 15 -11.09 17.48 -0.66
C TYR A 15 -12.59 17.33 -0.92
N LYS A 16 -13.13 18.10 -1.87
CA LYS A 16 -14.57 18.12 -2.20
C LYS A 16 -15.49 18.29 -0.97
N GLY A 17 -15.07 19.12 -0.01
CA GLY A 17 -15.83 19.42 1.20
C GLY A 17 -15.67 18.41 2.35
N LYS A 18 -14.90 17.32 2.17
CA LYS A 18 -14.53 16.39 3.24
C LYS A 18 -13.15 16.71 3.78
N GLU A 19 -12.99 16.66 5.10
CA GLU A 19 -11.68 16.78 5.73
C GLU A 19 -10.85 15.51 5.47
N VAL A 20 -9.60 15.68 5.09
CA VAL A 20 -8.65 14.60 4.85
C VAL A 20 -7.27 15.00 5.34
N SER A 21 -6.54 14.05 5.90
CA SER A 21 -5.13 14.21 6.29
C SER A 21 -4.25 13.35 5.38
N ILE A 22 -3.11 13.92 4.96
CA ILE A 22 -2.11 13.23 4.15
C ILE A 22 -0.78 13.33 4.89
N MET A 23 -0.08 12.20 5.02
CA MET A 23 1.22 12.15 5.71
C MET A 23 2.16 11.17 5.01
N GLY A 24 3.46 11.48 5.00
CA GLY A 24 4.48 10.51 4.62
C GLY A 24 4.55 9.36 5.63
N SER A 25 4.80 8.15 5.15
CA SER A 25 4.95 6.95 5.99
C SER A 25 6.40 6.44 6.10
N GLY A 26 7.32 7.05 5.36
CA GLY A 26 8.66 6.50 5.19
C GLY A 26 8.66 5.23 4.35
N MET A 27 9.70 4.44 4.43
CA MET A 27 9.85 3.18 3.70
C MET A 27 9.95 2.00 4.68
N GLY A 28 9.32 0.90 4.29
CA GLY A 28 9.38 -0.37 4.98
C GLY A 28 8.39 -0.53 6.14
N MET A 29 8.14 -1.77 6.48
CA MET A 29 7.20 -2.15 7.53
C MET A 29 7.50 -1.55 8.90
N PRO A 30 8.77 -1.43 9.35
CA PRO A 30 9.06 -0.77 10.61
C PRO A 30 8.64 0.70 10.65
N SER A 31 8.78 1.42 9.53
CA SER A 31 8.40 2.84 9.45
C SER A 31 6.89 3.02 9.48
N ILE A 32 6.16 2.41 8.54
CA ILE A 32 4.69 2.52 8.54
C ILE A 32 4.08 1.89 9.79
N GLY A 33 4.74 0.89 10.37
CA GLY A 33 4.32 0.26 11.62
C GLY A 33 4.24 1.25 12.77
N ILE A 34 5.24 2.14 12.91
CA ILE A 34 5.23 3.21 13.92
C ILE A 34 4.05 4.16 13.67
N TYR A 35 3.97 4.74 12.48
CA TYR A 35 3.00 5.80 12.20
C TYR A 35 1.56 5.29 12.20
N SER A 36 1.29 4.12 11.61
CA SER A 36 -0.06 3.55 11.62
C SER A 36 -0.51 3.15 13.03
N TYR A 37 0.40 2.62 13.86
CA TYR A 37 0.10 2.34 15.26
C TYR A 37 -0.28 3.60 16.02
N GLU A 38 0.52 4.66 15.93
CA GLU A 38 0.24 5.94 16.61
C GLU A 38 -1.07 6.56 16.12
N LEU A 39 -1.32 6.58 14.80
CA LEU A 39 -2.55 7.11 14.22
C LEU A 39 -3.79 6.37 14.71
N PHE A 40 -3.76 5.04 14.77
CA PHE A 40 -4.89 4.25 15.25
C PHE A 40 -5.12 4.37 16.76
N HIS A 41 -4.05 4.31 17.57
CA HIS A 41 -4.18 4.22 19.03
C HIS A 41 -4.17 5.56 19.77
N PHE A 42 -3.46 6.57 19.24
CA PHE A 42 -3.30 7.85 19.95
C PHE A 42 -4.12 8.97 19.32
N TYR A 43 -4.45 8.86 18.02
CA TYR A 43 -5.21 9.87 17.28
C TYR A 43 -6.59 9.40 16.84
N ASP A 44 -6.97 8.16 17.21
CA ASP A 44 -8.28 7.56 16.92
C ASP A 44 -8.68 7.60 15.43
N VAL A 45 -7.70 7.46 14.55
CA VAL A 45 -7.94 7.38 13.10
C VAL A 45 -8.68 6.09 12.78
N GLU A 46 -9.79 6.17 12.05
CA GLU A 46 -10.61 5.00 11.70
C GLU A 46 -10.12 4.30 10.43
N ASN A 47 -9.68 5.08 9.43
CA ASN A 47 -9.30 4.56 8.13
C ASN A 47 -7.92 5.06 7.73
N ILE A 48 -7.05 4.18 7.29
CA ILE A 48 -5.79 4.56 6.65
C ILE A 48 -5.75 3.97 5.24
N ILE A 49 -5.60 4.83 4.23
CA ILE A 49 -5.41 4.44 2.85
C ILE A 49 -3.96 4.75 2.48
N ARG A 50 -3.16 3.71 2.31
CA ARG A 50 -1.80 3.86 1.80
C ARG A 50 -1.84 4.04 0.29
N ILE A 51 -1.11 5.03 -0.20
CA ILE A 51 -0.81 5.22 -1.61
C ILE A 51 0.70 5.06 -1.82
N GLY A 52 1.10 4.31 -2.83
CA GLY A 52 2.51 4.03 -3.06
C GLY A 52 2.81 3.51 -4.46
N SER A 53 4.06 3.10 -4.67
CA SER A 53 4.51 2.43 -5.89
C SER A 53 4.83 0.96 -5.61
N CYS A 54 4.92 0.16 -6.67
CA CYS A 54 5.29 -1.25 -6.59
C CYS A 54 5.99 -1.72 -7.88
N GLY A 55 6.77 -2.80 -7.76
CA GLY A 55 7.31 -3.53 -8.88
C GLY A 55 6.41 -4.69 -9.28
N SER A 56 5.99 -4.75 -10.55
CA SER A 56 5.10 -5.80 -11.06
C SER A 56 5.79 -7.17 -11.15
N PHE A 57 5.06 -8.21 -10.83
CA PHE A 57 5.41 -9.63 -11.00
C PHE A 57 4.72 -10.29 -12.19
N LYS A 58 3.93 -9.56 -12.97
CA LYS A 58 3.11 -10.10 -14.04
C LYS A 58 3.36 -9.36 -15.36
N GLU A 59 3.38 -10.10 -16.46
CA GLU A 59 3.52 -9.52 -17.80
C GLU A 59 2.31 -8.69 -18.24
N ASP A 60 1.13 -9.03 -17.73
CA ASP A 60 -0.15 -8.37 -18.03
C ASP A 60 -0.50 -7.23 -17.05
N VAL A 61 0.41 -6.89 -16.13
CA VAL A 61 0.32 -5.75 -15.22
C VAL A 61 1.38 -4.74 -15.61
N HIS A 62 0.95 -3.69 -16.31
CA HIS A 62 1.84 -2.75 -16.98
C HIS A 62 2.20 -1.53 -16.13
N LEU A 63 3.23 -0.80 -16.54
CA LEU A 63 3.60 0.48 -15.92
C LEU A 63 2.40 1.42 -15.88
N ARG A 64 2.22 2.09 -14.75
CA ARG A 64 1.12 3.02 -14.43
C ARG A 64 -0.24 2.36 -14.17
N ASP A 65 -0.38 1.04 -14.31
CA ASP A 65 -1.57 0.36 -13.82
C ASP A 65 -1.71 0.52 -12.30
N ILE A 66 -2.94 0.44 -11.82
CA ILE A 66 -3.24 0.53 -10.39
C ILE A 66 -3.44 -0.87 -9.82
N ILE A 67 -2.78 -1.18 -8.71
CA ILE A 67 -3.06 -2.36 -7.92
C ILE A 67 -3.86 -1.94 -6.67
N ILE A 68 -5.06 -2.47 -6.55
CA ILE A 68 -5.90 -2.39 -5.36
C ILE A 68 -5.60 -3.64 -4.55
N VAL A 69 -4.89 -3.47 -3.43
CA VAL A 69 -4.35 -4.59 -2.67
C VAL A 69 -5.45 -5.27 -1.86
N GLN A 70 -5.77 -6.51 -2.20
CA GLN A 70 -6.71 -7.34 -1.47
C GLN A 70 -6.07 -7.95 -0.21
N GLY A 71 -4.83 -8.40 -0.32
CA GLY A 71 -4.06 -8.97 0.77
C GLY A 71 -2.57 -8.80 0.54
N ALA A 72 -1.80 -8.93 1.60
CA ALA A 72 -0.35 -8.85 1.56
C ALA A 72 0.27 -10.13 2.12
N CYS A 73 1.10 -10.79 1.28
CA CYS A 73 2.06 -11.78 1.74
C CYS A 73 3.30 -11.08 2.29
N THR A 74 4.15 -11.78 3.01
CA THR A 74 5.41 -11.19 3.48
C THR A 74 6.50 -12.22 3.68
N ASP A 75 7.74 -11.79 3.58
CA ASP A 75 8.94 -12.51 4.01
C ASP A 75 9.48 -11.98 5.35
N SER A 76 8.77 -11.05 5.98
CA SER A 76 9.11 -10.45 7.26
C SER A 76 8.56 -11.23 8.46
N ASN A 77 9.20 -11.03 9.60
CA ASN A 77 8.71 -11.50 10.90
C ASN A 77 7.80 -10.47 11.61
N TYR A 78 7.28 -9.48 10.90
CA TYR A 78 6.52 -8.37 11.52
C TYR A 78 5.40 -8.84 12.43
N ALA A 79 4.60 -9.85 12.03
CA ALA A 79 3.47 -10.35 12.80
C ALA A 79 3.87 -11.22 14.01
N HIS A 80 5.13 -11.61 14.17
CA HIS A 80 5.58 -12.40 15.33
C HIS A 80 5.36 -11.65 16.67
N GLN A 81 5.32 -10.32 16.64
CA GLN A 81 5.01 -9.50 17.82
C GLN A 81 3.63 -9.78 18.43
N TYR A 82 2.68 -10.30 17.64
CA TYR A 82 1.31 -10.61 18.10
C TYR A 82 1.19 -11.99 18.74
N GLU A 83 2.26 -12.80 18.75
CA GLU A 83 2.33 -14.12 19.37
C GLU A 83 1.19 -15.07 18.98
N LEU A 84 0.72 -14.97 17.74
CA LEU A 84 -0.38 -15.81 17.24
C LEU A 84 0.06 -17.27 17.14
N PRO A 85 -0.82 -18.23 17.50
CA PRO A 85 -0.52 -19.67 17.40
C PRO A 85 -0.64 -20.19 15.95
N GLY A 86 -0.23 -19.42 14.95
CA GLY A 86 -0.35 -19.75 13.53
C GLY A 86 0.15 -18.64 12.63
N THR A 87 -0.22 -18.71 11.34
CA THR A 87 0.15 -17.72 10.32
C THR A 87 -0.99 -16.73 10.12
N TYR A 88 -0.69 -15.45 10.23
CA TYR A 88 -1.66 -14.38 10.01
C TYR A 88 -1.83 -14.06 8.52
N SER A 89 -3.08 -13.89 8.08
CA SER A 89 -3.42 -13.41 6.73
C SER A 89 -3.74 -11.93 6.77
N ALA A 90 -2.81 -11.09 6.30
CA ALA A 90 -2.99 -9.65 6.23
C ALA A 90 -3.89 -9.29 5.05
N ILE A 91 -5.11 -8.83 5.31
CA ILE A 91 -6.10 -8.45 4.30
C ILE A 91 -6.55 -7.01 4.49
N SER A 92 -6.91 -6.35 3.39
CA SER A 92 -7.53 -5.03 3.41
C SER A 92 -8.97 -5.06 3.92
N ASP A 93 -9.48 -3.91 4.33
CA ASP A 93 -10.92 -3.75 4.59
C ASP A 93 -11.72 -3.83 3.29
N TYR A 94 -12.70 -4.74 3.25
CA TYR A 94 -13.50 -4.98 2.05
C TYR A 94 -14.30 -3.74 1.63
N SER A 95 -14.83 -2.97 2.58
CA SER A 95 -15.65 -1.79 2.26
C SER A 95 -14.84 -0.68 1.58
N LEU A 96 -13.56 -0.53 1.96
CA LEU A 96 -12.64 0.40 1.30
C LEU A 96 -12.20 -0.13 -0.07
N LEU A 97 -11.92 -1.43 -0.16
CA LEU A 97 -11.55 -2.08 -1.43
C LEU A 97 -12.66 -1.97 -2.47
N GLU A 98 -13.91 -2.29 -2.09
CA GLU A 98 -15.07 -2.21 -2.98
C GLU A 98 -15.25 -0.79 -3.53
N LYS A 99 -15.20 0.23 -2.67
CA LYS A 99 -15.26 1.63 -3.09
C LYS A 99 -14.12 2.01 -4.05
N ALA A 100 -12.90 1.53 -3.80
CA ALA A 100 -11.76 1.80 -4.69
C ALA A 100 -11.96 1.18 -6.08
N VAL A 101 -12.50 -0.05 -6.15
CA VAL A 101 -12.85 -0.71 -7.41
C VAL A 101 -13.93 0.08 -8.15
N GLU A 102 -14.98 0.53 -7.47
CA GLU A 102 -16.03 1.34 -8.07
C GLU A 102 -15.47 2.64 -8.66
N LYS A 103 -14.62 3.36 -7.90
CA LYS A 103 -14.00 4.60 -8.37
C LYS A 103 -13.03 4.39 -9.52
N ALA A 104 -12.25 3.32 -9.52
CA ALA A 104 -11.39 2.97 -10.64
C ALA A 104 -12.20 2.71 -11.92
N LYS A 105 -13.34 2.00 -11.81
CA LYS A 105 -14.27 1.79 -12.93
C LYS A 105 -14.90 3.08 -13.44
N GLU A 106 -15.42 3.93 -12.55
CA GLU A 106 -16.02 5.21 -12.90
C GLU A 106 -15.04 6.11 -13.68
N LYS A 107 -13.76 6.05 -13.33
CA LYS A 107 -12.68 6.82 -13.98
C LYS A 107 -12.10 6.13 -15.21
N ASN A 108 -12.57 4.94 -15.59
CA ASN A 108 -12.03 4.11 -16.68
C ASN A 108 -10.51 3.84 -16.54
N LEU A 109 -10.04 3.60 -15.33
CA LEU A 109 -8.64 3.29 -15.05
C LEU A 109 -8.37 1.79 -15.23
N THR A 110 -7.17 1.44 -15.69
CA THR A 110 -6.69 0.06 -15.65
C THR A 110 -6.29 -0.28 -14.22
N TYR A 111 -6.90 -1.32 -13.66
CA TYR A 111 -6.61 -1.74 -12.30
C TYR A 111 -6.63 -3.27 -12.17
N HIS A 112 -5.91 -3.75 -11.19
CA HIS A 112 -5.84 -5.16 -10.80
C HIS A 112 -6.13 -5.30 -9.31
N VAL A 113 -6.81 -6.38 -8.92
CA VAL A 113 -7.11 -6.68 -7.51
C VAL A 113 -6.46 -8.01 -7.15
N GLY A 114 -5.67 -8.04 -6.10
CA GLY A 114 -5.03 -9.28 -5.66
C GLY A 114 -3.99 -9.09 -4.56
N ASN A 115 -3.20 -10.15 -4.34
CA ASN A 115 -2.16 -10.16 -3.33
C ASN A 115 -0.88 -9.50 -3.84
N VAL A 116 -0.20 -8.82 -2.92
CA VAL A 116 1.17 -8.32 -3.12
C VAL A 116 2.13 -8.96 -2.12
N LEU A 117 3.41 -8.84 -2.38
CA LEU A 117 4.46 -9.16 -1.43
C LEU A 117 4.92 -7.87 -0.73
N SER A 118 4.82 -7.82 0.59
CA SER A 118 5.52 -6.82 1.41
C SER A 118 6.84 -7.40 1.88
N SER A 119 7.95 -6.89 1.35
CA SER A 119 9.30 -7.37 1.65
C SER A 119 10.06 -6.39 2.56
N ASP A 120 10.92 -6.94 3.43
CA ASP A 120 11.86 -6.12 4.22
C ASP A 120 13.06 -5.62 3.39
N LEU A 121 13.26 -6.19 2.20
CA LEU A 121 14.42 -5.91 1.36
C LEU A 121 13.99 -5.35 0.00
N PHE A 122 14.64 -4.27 -0.42
CA PHE A 122 14.54 -3.75 -1.78
C PHE A 122 15.58 -4.42 -2.70
N TYR A 123 16.80 -4.59 -2.21
CA TYR A 123 17.89 -5.27 -2.93
C TYR A 123 18.08 -6.68 -2.35
N HIS A 124 17.77 -7.69 -3.15
CA HIS A 124 17.88 -9.09 -2.76
C HIS A 124 19.23 -9.67 -3.22
N ALA A 125 19.86 -10.48 -2.36
CA ALA A 125 21.06 -11.23 -2.72
C ALA A 125 20.76 -12.33 -3.76
N ASP A 126 19.54 -12.91 -3.69
CA ASP A 126 19.06 -13.95 -4.59
C ASP A 126 17.74 -13.53 -5.23
N ASN A 127 17.48 -13.96 -6.47
CA ASN A 127 16.18 -13.77 -7.10
C ASN A 127 15.13 -14.72 -6.49
N LYS A 128 14.43 -14.25 -5.45
CA LYS A 128 13.35 -15.02 -4.80
C LYS A 128 11.96 -14.71 -5.35
N ALA A 129 11.84 -13.78 -6.29
CA ALA A 129 10.56 -13.35 -6.85
C ALA A 129 9.77 -14.50 -7.49
N ASP A 130 10.45 -15.43 -8.16
CA ASP A 130 9.83 -16.56 -8.87
C ASP A 130 8.86 -17.38 -8.01
N LYS A 131 9.12 -17.53 -6.72
CA LYS A 131 8.24 -18.27 -5.81
C LYS A 131 6.93 -17.51 -5.56
N TRP A 132 7.02 -16.20 -5.36
CA TRP A 132 5.87 -15.34 -5.15
C TRP A 132 5.05 -15.15 -6.42
N ILE A 133 5.70 -15.07 -7.57
CA ILE A 133 5.07 -15.09 -8.91
C ILE A 133 4.24 -16.36 -9.08
N LYS A 134 4.80 -17.52 -8.77
CA LYS A 134 4.09 -18.82 -8.84
C LYS A 134 2.90 -18.91 -7.87
N MET A 135 2.97 -18.22 -6.73
CA MET A 135 1.87 -18.15 -5.76
C MET A 135 0.82 -17.09 -6.14
N GLY A 136 0.99 -16.39 -7.27
CA GLY A 136 0.00 -15.46 -7.80
C GLY A 136 0.07 -14.05 -7.25
N CYS A 137 1.13 -13.66 -6.54
CA CYS A 137 1.34 -12.26 -6.17
C CYS A 137 1.45 -11.39 -7.43
N LEU A 138 0.78 -10.25 -7.42
CA LEU A 138 0.78 -9.31 -8.54
C LEU A 138 2.02 -8.44 -8.60
N ALA A 139 2.53 -8.06 -7.42
CA ALA A 139 3.62 -7.10 -7.30
C ALA A 139 4.33 -7.23 -5.95
N THR A 140 5.43 -6.50 -5.80
CA THR A 140 6.14 -6.31 -4.53
C THR A 140 6.17 -4.86 -4.11
N GLU A 141 6.08 -4.63 -2.80
CA GLU A 141 6.23 -3.36 -2.10
C GLU A 141 6.74 -3.65 -0.68
N MET A 142 6.70 -2.71 0.26
CA MET A 142 7.41 -2.88 1.53
C MET A 142 6.58 -2.54 2.78
N GLU A 143 5.26 -2.27 2.68
CA GLU A 143 4.50 -1.65 3.79
C GLU A 143 3.14 -2.30 4.10
N SER A 144 2.44 -2.81 3.09
CA SER A 144 1.02 -3.19 3.21
C SER A 144 0.75 -4.22 4.30
N TYR A 145 1.64 -5.21 4.47
CA TYR A 145 1.46 -6.23 5.48
C TYR A 145 1.41 -5.65 6.89
N ALA A 146 2.34 -4.74 7.23
CA ALA A 146 2.37 -4.10 8.54
C ALA A 146 1.15 -3.21 8.77
N LEU A 147 0.74 -2.44 7.75
CA LEU A 147 -0.45 -1.59 7.83
C LEU A 147 -1.70 -2.42 8.11
N PHE A 148 -1.93 -3.50 7.36
CA PHE A 148 -3.10 -4.36 7.55
C PHE A 148 -3.08 -5.08 8.90
N ALA A 149 -1.91 -5.52 9.35
CA ALA A 149 -1.76 -6.15 10.66
C ALA A 149 -2.08 -5.18 11.81
N ASN A 150 -1.56 -3.94 11.74
CA ASN A 150 -1.86 -2.91 12.74
C ASN A 150 -3.34 -2.51 12.73
N ALA A 151 -3.96 -2.38 11.56
CA ALA A 151 -5.39 -2.06 11.45
C ALA A 151 -6.24 -3.16 12.08
N ALA A 152 -5.96 -4.43 11.75
CA ALA A 152 -6.67 -5.57 12.34
C ALA A 152 -6.52 -5.62 13.87
N TYR A 153 -5.29 -5.43 14.39
CA TYR A 153 -5.02 -5.42 15.82
C TYR A 153 -5.76 -4.28 16.55
N ALA A 154 -5.86 -3.11 15.91
CA ALA A 154 -6.58 -1.95 16.45
C ALA A 154 -8.11 -2.01 16.25
N GLY A 155 -8.65 -2.98 15.49
CA GLY A 155 -10.06 -3.00 15.10
C GLY A 155 -10.45 -1.87 14.15
N LYS A 156 -9.49 -1.38 13.36
CA LYS A 156 -9.61 -0.26 12.42
C LYS A 156 -9.52 -0.77 10.97
N LYS A 157 -9.61 0.13 9.99
CA LYS A 157 -9.67 -0.20 8.57
C LYS A 157 -8.43 0.29 7.82
N ALA A 158 -7.96 -0.52 6.89
CA ALA A 158 -6.87 -0.13 6.01
C ALA A 158 -7.07 -0.65 4.59
N LEU A 159 -6.54 0.11 3.63
CA LEU A 159 -6.42 -0.25 2.23
C LEU A 159 -5.07 0.22 1.70
N THR A 160 -4.53 -0.48 0.72
CA THR A 160 -3.38 -0.02 -0.06
C THR A 160 -3.75 0.06 -1.54
N LEU A 161 -3.40 1.19 -2.14
CA LEU A 161 -3.45 1.44 -3.58
C LEU A 161 -2.02 1.67 -4.06
N LEU A 162 -1.63 1.02 -5.15
CA LEU A 162 -0.28 1.10 -5.69
C LEU A 162 -0.34 1.47 -7.16
N THR A 163 0.61 2.29 -7.61
CA THR A 163 0.88 2.47 -9.04
C THR A 163 2.12 1.65 -9.40
N VAL A 164 2.04 0.89 -10.47
CA VAL A 164 3.16 0.11 -10.99
C VAL A 164 4.23 1.05 -11.52
N SER A 165 5.39 1.06 -10.88
CA SER A 165 6.54 1.92 -11.23
C SER A 165 7.59 1.21 -12.06
N ASP A 166 7.68 -0.10 -11.93
CA ASP A 166 8.65 -0.96 -12.60
C ASP A 166 8.10 -2.38 -12.73
N SER A 167 8.69 -3.15 -13.63
CA SER A 167 8.37 -4.57 -13.85
C SER A 167 9.60 -5.43 -13.66
N LEU A 168 9.52 -6.37 -12.71
CA LEU A 168 10.59 -7.35 -12.48
C LEU A 168 10.58 -8.49 -13.51
N VAL A 169 9.59 -8.49 -14.41
CA VAL A 169 9.45 -9.50 -15.46
C VAL A 169 9.92 -8.95 -16.81
N THR A 170 9.49 -7.72 -17.18
CA THR A 170 9.88 -7.10 -18.46
C THR A 170 11.11 -6.20 -18.34
N ASN A 171 11.58 -5.90 -17.12
CA ASN A 171 12.67 -4.95 -16.83
C ASN A 171 12.39 -3.52 -17.31
N GLU A 172 11.13 -3.14 -17.44
CA GLU A 172 10.72 -1.77 -17.70
C GLU A 172 10.62 -0.99 -16.39
N GLU A 173 10.96 0.29 -16.41
CA GLU A 173 10.84 1.17 -15.24
C GLU A 173 10.44 2.60 -15.62
N THR A 174 9.76 3.27 -14.70
CA THR A 174 9.49 4.71 -14.78
C THR A 174 10.64 5.50 -14.17
N THR A 175 10.82 6.75 -14.62
CA THR A 175 11.81 7.65 -14.03
C THR A 175 11.40 8.08 -12.61
N ALA A 176 12.37 8.54 -11.81
CA ALA A 176 12.08 9.10 -10.48
C ALA A 176 11.15 10.32 -10.57
N GLU A 177 11.30 11.15 -11.61
CA GLU A 177 10.46 12.32 -11.86
C GLU A 177 9.01 11.92 -12.19
N GLU A 178 8.80 10.86 -12.98
CA GLU A 178 7.45 10.33 -13.25
C GLU A 178 6.78 9.82 -11.99
N ARG A 179 7.51 9.09 -11.13
CA ARG A 179 6.97 8.59 -9.84
C ARG A 179 6.50 9.73 -8.95
N GLU A 180 7.24 10.84 -8.92
CA GLU A 180 6.90 12.01 -8.11
C GLU A 180 5.70 12.80 -8.67
N LYS A 181 5.60 12.94 -10.00
CA LYS A 181 4.70 13.92 -10.62
C LYS A 181 3.47 13.34 -11.31
N THR A 182 3.46 12.06 -11.68
CA THR A 182 2.46 11.52 -12.61
C THR A 182 1.50 10.49 -12.04
N PHE A 183 1.73 9.97 -10.85
CA PHE A 183 0.88 8.93 -10.25
C PHE A 183 -0.41 9.50 -9.61
N THR A 184 -1.03 10.48 -10.28
CA THR A 184 -2.18 11.22 -9.76
C THR A 184 -3.48 10.42 -9.78
N ALA A 185 -3.64 9.49 -10.73
CA ALA A 185 -4.87 8.69 -10.86
C ALA A 185 -5.17 7.87 -9.59
N MET A 186 -4.15 7.21 -9.04
CA MET A 186 -4.26 6.48 -7.76
C MET A 186 -4.58 7.42 -6.60
N MET A 187 -3.94 8.59 -6.55
CA MET A 187 -4.18 9.60 -5.50
C MET A 187 -5.62 10.09 -5.53
N GLU A 188 -6.16 10.33 -6.74
CA GLU A 188 -7.56 10.73 -6.90
C GLU A 188 -8.53 9.65 -6.41
N VAL A 189 -8.28 8.36 -6.75
CA VAL A 189 -9.09 7.25 -6.22
C VAL A 189 -9.05 7.25 -4.70
N ALA A 190 -7.87 7.38 -4.09
CA ALA A 190 -7.73 7.42 -2.63
C ALA A 190 -8.53 8.57 -1.99
N LEU A 191 -8.43 9.78 -2.56
CA LEU A 191 -9.15 10.96 -2.06
C LEU A 191 -10.67 10.84 -2.22
N GLU A 192 -11.17 10.15 -3.26
CA GLU A 192 -12.62 9.95 -3.48
C GLU A 192 -13.25 9.01 -2.45
N ILE A 193 -12.46 8.11 -1.86
CA ILE A 193 -12.96 7.09 -0.92
C ILE A 193 -12.60 7.37 0.54
N ALA A 194 -11.77 8.38 0.80
CA ALA A 194 -11.36 8.82 2.13
C ALA A 194 -12.53 9.40 2.96
#